data_18a1bfea42e3f852eed5501ea1fb7ba5
#
_entry.id   18a1bfea42e3f852eed5501ea1fb7ba5
#
_cell.length_a   1.000
_cell.length_b   1.000
_cell.length_c   1.000
_cell.angle_alpha   90.00
_cell.angle_beta   90.00
_cell.angle_gamma   90.00
#
_symmetry.space_group_name_H-M   'P 1'
#
loop_
_entity.id
_entity.type
_entity.pdbx_description
1 polymer ?
#
loop_
_entity_poly.entity_id
_entity_poly.type
_entity_poly.pdbx_seq_one_letter_code
_entity_poly.pdbx_strand_id
1 'polypeptide(L)'
;MYEIYAYPYGNPDAKLLLYRPNDPQALVLTPKLTREVSKGGSLVFTMTRDHAQYDMLQKLSTVVQVRRDGKEIWRGRVLKHEADFYNRRVVYCEGALSYFNDSSITPFNYKGTLRQFLQHLIDAHNDQVKSKMKCFQLG
;
A
#
# COMPACT_ATOMS: atom_id res chain seq x y z
N MET A 1 3.21 -18.37 -6.57
CA MET A 1 4.20 -17.34 -6.94
C MET A 1 3.78 -16.00 -6.37
N TYR A 2 4.67 -15.34 -5.65
CA TYR A 2 4.41 -13.99 -5.11
C TYR A 2 4.94 -12.93 -6.07
N GLU A 3 4.17 -11.87 -6.26
CA GLU A 3 4.57 -10.70 -7.04
C GLU A 3 4.26 -9.43 -6.25
N ILE A 4 5.09 -8.39 -6.44
CA ILE A 4 4.89 -7.08 -5.83
C ILE A 4 4.76 -6.04 -6.94
N TYR A 5 3.70 -5.25 -6.87
CA TYR A 5 3.43 -4.16 -7.81
C TYR A 5 3.37 -2.83 -7.07
N ALA A 6 3.70 -1.77 -7.77
CA ALA A 6 3.56 -0.41 -7.26
C ALA A 6 2.67 0.42 -8.20
N TYR A 7 1.93 1.34 -7.61
CA TYR A 7 1.05 2.26 -8.33
C TYR A 7 1.41 3.68 -7.91
N PRO A 8 2.24 4.40 -8.69
CA PRO A 8 2.59 5.79 -8.40
C PRO A 8 1.35 6.65 -8.24
N TYR A 9 1.34 7.49 -7.21
CA TYR A 9 0.21 8.37 -6.86
C TYR A 9 -1.12 7.62 -6.65
N GLY A 10 -1.07 6.30 -6.43
CA GLY A 10 -2.27 5.48 -6.32
C GLY A 10 -3.09 5.42 -7.61
N ASN A 11 -2.47 5.66 -8.75
CA ASN A 11 -3.12 5.59 -10.05
C ASN A 11 -3.19 4.12 -10.52
N PRO A 12 -4.39 3.53 -10.65
CA PRO A 12 -4.52 2.12 -11.04
C PRO A 12 -4.03 1.83 -12.47
N ASP A 13 -3.88 2.85 -13.31
CA ASP A 13 -3.38 2.71 -14.68
C ASP A 13 -1.86 2.75 -14.78
N ALA A 14 -1.16 3.13 -13.71
CA ALA A 14 0.30 3.29 -13.67
C ALA A 14 1.01 2.13 -12.97
N LYS A 15 0.59 0.90 -13.26
CA LYS A 15 1.10 -0.31 -12.63
C LYS A 15 2.57 -0.57 -12.97
N LEU A 16 3.41 -0.72 -11.95
CA LEU A 16 4.83 -1.03 -12.08
C LEU A 16 5.16 -2.34 -11.38
N LEU A 17 5.93 -3.21 -12.04
CA LEU A 17 6.39 -4.46 -11.44
C LEU A 17 7.63 -4.20 -10.58
N LEU A 18 7.56 -4.51 -9.28
CA LEU A 18 8.70 -4.42 -8.37
C LEU A 18 9.39 -5.74 -8.15
N TYR A 19 8.65 -6.82 -8.08
CA TYR A 19 9.20 -8.15 -7.80
C TYR A 19 8.42 -9.23 -8.53
N ARG A 20 9.18 -10.11 -9.17
CA ARG A 20 8.70 -11.39 -9.72
C ARG A 20 9.82 -12.41 -9.60
N PRO A 21 9.57 -13.61 -9.06
CA PRO A 21 10.60 -14.66 -9.01
C PRO A 21 11.16 -14.96 -10.39
N ASN A 22 12.46 -15.20 -10.45
CA ASN A 22 13.20 -15.52 -11.69
C ASN A 22 13.24 -14.41 -12.74
N ASP A 23 12.87 -13.19 -12.39
CA ASP A 23 13.01 -12.03 -13.27
C ASP A 23 14.14 -11.14 -12.74
N PRO A 24 15.31 -11.11 -13.42
CA PRO A 24 16.45 -10.34 -12.94
C PRO A 24 16.24 -8.82 -12.98
N GLN A 25 15.27 -8.33 -13.76
CA GLN A 25 14.95 -6.91 -13.83
C GLN A 25 13.92 -6.48 -12.77
N ALA A 26 13.27 -7.45 -12.14
CA ALA A 26 12.27 -7.21 -11.10
C ALA A 26 12.63 -8.01 -9.84
N LEU A 27 13.80 -7.71 -9.27
CA LEU A 27 14.33 -8.40 -8.09
C LEU A 27 14.44 -7.42 -6.93
N VAL A 28 13.86 -7.78 -5.80
CA VAL A 28 14.07 -7.10 -4.53
C VAL A 28 14.69 -8.07 -3.53
N LEU A 29 15.44 -7.53 -2.57
CA LEU A 29 16.12 -8.33 -1.56
C LEU A 29 15.26 -8.44 -0.32
N THR A 30 15.26 -9.62 0.29
CA THR A 30 14.63 -9.90 1.58
C THR A 30 13.22 -9.33 1.75
N PRO A 31 12.29 -9.61 0.82
CA PRO A 31 10.91 -9.14 1.00
C PRO A 31 10.25 -9.85 2.19
N LYS A 32 9.63 -9.07 3.06
CA LYS A 32 8.95 -9.60 4.24
C LYS A 32 7.58 -8.96 4.38
N LEU A 33 6.55 -9.78 4.25
CA LEU A 33 5.16 -9.40 4.49
C LEU A 33 4.74 -9.90 5.87
N THR A 34 4.33 -8.98 6.73
CA THR A 34 3.81 -9.30 8.06
C THR A 34 2.32 -8.97 8.08
N ARG A 35 1.50 -9.95 8.44
CA ARG A 35 0.05 -9.77 8.61
C ARG A 35 -0.34 -10.16 10.02
N GLU A 36 -1.13 -9.31 10.66
CA GLU A 36 -1.63 -9.55 12.01
C GLU A 36 -3.15 -9.34 12.03
N VAL A 37 -3.83 -10.09 12.89
CA VAL A 37 -5.27 -9.93 13.09
C VAL A 37 -5.56 -8.51 13.61
N SER A 38 -6.56 -7.86 13.01
CA SER A 38 -6.98 -6.50 13.38
C SER A 38 -5.95 -5.40 13.13
N LYS A 39 -4.92 -5.68 12.30
CA LYS A 39 -3.92 -4.71 11.88
C LYS A 39 -3.76 -4.73 10.37
N GLY A 40 -3.34 -3.60 9.82
CA GLY A 40 -3.10 -3.48 8.38
C GLY A 40 -1.91 -4.29 7.87
N GLY A 41 -1.01 -4.69 8.76
CA GLY A 41 0.21 -5.37 8.39
C GLY A 41 1.26 -4.44 7.81
N SER A 42 2.38 -5.02 7.40
CA SER A 42 3.49 -4.28 6.82
C SER A 42 4.23 -5.10 5.78
N LEU A 43 4.88 -4.41 4.87
CA LEU A 43 5.79 -5.00 3.88
C LEU A 43 7.11 -4.25 3.93
N VAL A 44 8.21 -4.98 4.02
CA VAL A 44 9.57 -4.42 3.98
C VAL A 44 10.35 -5.16 2.92
N PHE A 45 11.06 -4.42 2.08
CA PHE A 45 11.96 -4.99 1.09
C PHE A 45 13.11 -4.03 0.80
N THR A 46 14.18 -4.55 0.20
CA THR A 46 15.35 -3.75 -0.18
C THR A 46 15.49 -3.75 -1.69
N MET A 47 15.61 -2.56 -2.29
CA MET A 47 15.87 -2.39 -3.71
C MET A 47 17.33 -2.04 -3.94
N THR A 48 17.96 -2.71 -4.90
CA THR A 48 19.29 -2.31 -5.37
C THR A 48 19.17 -1.14 -6.34
N ARG A 49 20.25 -0.41 -6.50
CA ARG A 49 20.30 0.75 -7.41
C ARG A 49 20.03 0.38 -8.87
N ASP A 50 20.28 -0.88 -9.25
CA ASP A 50 20.06 -1.37 -10.62
C ASP A 50 18.58 -1.65 -10.93
N HIS A 51 17.69 -1.61 -9.93
CA HIS A 51 16.28 -1.85 -10.14
C HIS A 51 15.68 -0.73 -10.97
N ALA A 52 14.93 -1.08 -12.02
CA ALA A 52 14.33 -0.11 -12.94
C ALA A 52 13.42 0.91 -12.24
N GLN A 53 12.80 0.52 -11.13
CA GLN A 53 11.86 1.34 -10.38
C GLN A 53 12.46 1.96 -9.11
N TYR A 54 13.78 1.96 -8.98
CA TYR A 54 14.47 2.43 -7.76
C TYR A 54 14.05 3.83 -7.32
N ASP A 55 13.86 4.76 -8.26
CA ASP A 55 13.50 6.14 -7.97
C ASP A 55 12.00 6.45 -8.11
N MET A 56 11.18 5.42 -8.36
CA MET A 56 9.76 5.61 -8.64
C MET A 56 8.87 5.57 -7.41
N LEU A 57 9.41 5.15 -6.26
CA LEU A 57 8.63 5.01 -5.03
C LEU A 57 8.60 6.32 -4.25
N GLN A 58 7.42 6.79 -3.94
CA GLN A 58 7.22 8.05 -3.21
C GLN A 58 6.49 7.80 -1.89
N LYS A 59 7.02 8.38 -0.83
CA LYS A 59 6.44 8.32 0.52
C LYS A 59 4.99 8.78 0.51
N LEU A 60 4.11 7.98 1.11
CA LEU A 60 2.68 8.21 1.29
C LEU A 60 1.86 8.32 0.00
N SER A 61 2.49 8.34 -1.16
CA SER A 61 1.81 8.48 -2.46
C SER A 61 1.75 7.19 -3.26
N THR A 62 2.81 6.38 -3.22
CA THR A 62 2.86 5.13 -3.98
C THR A 62 2.12 4.03 -3.23
N VAL A 63 1.11 3.45 -3.88
CA VAL A 63 0.40 2.27 -3.38
C VAL A 63 1.17 1.02 -3.80
N VAL A 64 1.31 0.08 -2.88
CA VAL A 64 2.01 -1.19 -3.11
C VAL A 64 1.03 -2.33 -2.93
N GLN A 65 1.07 -3.29 -3.84
CA GLN A 65 0.20 -4.45 -3.84
C GLN A 65 1.04 -5.72 -3.87
N VAL A 66 0.70 -6.68 -3.01
CA VAL A 66 1.27 -8.02 -3.05
C VAL A 66 0.24 -8.98 -3.62
N ARG A 67 0.63 -9.74 -4.63
CA ARG A 67 -0.20 -10.77 -5.24
C ARG A 67 0.41 -12.14 -5.04
N ARG A 68 -0.45 -13.12 -4.85
CA ARG A 68 -0.10 -14.52 -4.85
C ARG A 68 -0.95 -15.24 -5.89
N ASP A 69 -0.30 -15.86 -6.86
CA ASP A 69 -0.96 -16.59 -7.96
C ASP A 69 -2.05 -15.75 -8.65
N GLY A 70 -1.75 -14.47 -8.89
CA GLY A 70 -2.63 -13.55 -9.58
C GLY A 70 -3.69 -12.89 -8.71
N LYS A 71 -3.78 -13.22 -7.43
CA LYS A 71 -4.74 -12.63 -6.50
C LYS A 71 -4.06 -11.68 -5.53
N GLU A 72 -4.67 -10.52 -5.31
CA GLU A 72 -4.23 -9.60 -4.29
C GLU A 72 -4.42 -10.22 -2.90
N ILE A 73 -3.34 -10.30 -2.14
CA ILE A 73 -3.37 -10.78 -0.75
C ILE A 73 -3.09 -9.67 0.26
N TRP A 74 -2.53 -8.55 -0.19
CA TRP A 74 -2.22 -7.42 0.66
C TRP A 74 -2.07 -6.15 -0.18
N ARG A 75 -2.46 -5.01 0.41
CA ARG A 75 -2.29 -3.69 -0.17
C ARG A 75 -1.88 -2.72 0.92
N GLY A 76 -0.98 -1.82 0.56
CA GLY A 76 -0.51 -0.77 1.45
C GLY A 76 0.07 0.39 0.68
N ARG A 77 0.81 1.23 1.37
CA ARG A 77 1.51 2.36 0.76
C ARG A 77 2.91 2.48 1.31
N VAL A 78 3.78 3.12 0.55
CA VAL A 78 5.14 3.42 1.00
C VAL A 78 5.04 4.41 2.17
N LEU A 79 5.47 3.97 3.35
CA LEU A 79 5.53 4.82 4.54
C LEU A 79 6.81 5.65 4.53
N LYS A 80 7.93 4.99 4.29
CA LYS A 80 9.25 5.62 4.22
C LYS A 80 10.23 4.74 3.47
N HIS A 81 11.32 5.31 3.02
CA HIS A 81 12.46 4.57 2.50
C HIS A 81 13.77 5.20 3.00
N GLU A 82 14.77 4.37 3.20
CA GLU A 82 16.07 4.77 3.72
C GLU A 82 17.17 4.18 2.84
N ALA A 83 18.16 5.00 2.46
CA ALA A 83 19.35 4.51 1.78
C ALA A 83 20.30 3.89 2.81
N ASP A 84 20.87 2.73 2.49
CA ASP A 84 21.89 2.13 3.31
C ASP A 84 23.30 2.55 2.84
N PHE A 85 24.33 2.01 3.49
CA PHE A 85 25.73 2.32 3.17
C PHE A 85 26.11 1.99 1.72
N TYR A 86 25.44 1.01 1.10
CA TYR A 86 25.70 0.57 -0.28
C TYR A 86 24.79 1.23 -1.31
N ASN A 87 24.10 2.30 -0.94
CA ASN A 87 23.08 2.97 -1.77
C ASN A 87 21.90 2.06 -2.14
N ARG A 88 21.66 0.99 -1.38
CA ARG A 88 20.45 0.21 -1.47
C ARG A 88 19.35 0.94 -0.71
N ARG A 89 18.14 0.84 -1.19
CA ARG A 89 17.01 1.50 -0.56
C ARG A 89 16.13 0.48 0.17
N VAL A 90 16.04 0.62 1.49
CA VAL A 90 15.12 -0.17 2.30
C VAL A 90 13.77 0.54 2.30
N VAL A 91 12.73 -0.15 1.83
CA VAL A 91 11.39 0.42 1.68
C VAL A 91 10.47 -0.20 2.71
N TYR A 92 9.81 0.66 3.48
CA TYR A 92 8.83 0.27 4.50
C TYR A 92 7.44 0.67 4.03
N CYS A 93 6.52 -0.31 3.97
CA CYS A 93 5.14 -0.08 3.55
C CYS A 93 4.19 -0.42 4.69
N GLU A 94 3.16 0.39 4.86
CA GLU A 94 2.09 0.17 5.85
C GLU A 94 0.81 -0.28 5.16
N GLY A 95 0.02 -1.10 5.86
CA GLY A 95 -1.20 -1.69 5.29
C GLY A 95 -2.32 -0.68 5.03
N ALA A 96 -3.31 -1.11 4.25
CA ALA A 96 -4.40 -0.26 3.77
C ALA A 96 -5.23 0.41 4.87
N LEU A 97 -5.32 -0.17 6.06
CA LEU A 97 -6.04 0.47 7.18
C LEU A 97 -5.45 1.83 7.56
N SER A 98 -4.15 2.05 7.30
CA SER A 98 -3.51 3.34 7.54
C SER A 98 -4.03 4.46 6.64
N TYR A 99 -4.73 4.13 5.54
CA TYR A 99 -5.31 5.14 4.64
C TYR A 99 -6.32 6.03 5.37
N PHE A 100 -6.96 5.54 6.43
CA PHE A 100 -7.85 6.36 7.24
C PHE A 100 -7.15 7.53 7.94
N ASN A 101 -5.82 7.49 8.04
CA ASN A 101 -5.03 8.61 8.55
C ASN A 101 -5.02 9.80 7.58
N ASP A 102 -5.40 9.59 6.31
CA ASP A 102 -5.44 10.63 5.28
C ASP A 102 -6.75 11.45 5.33
N SER A 103 -7.66 11.10 6.20
CA SER A 103 -8.96 11.74 6.31
C SER A 103 -9.27 12.08 7.76
N SER A 104 -10.18 13.02 7.95
CA SER A 104 -10.68 13.39 9.27
C SER A 104 -12.19 13.51 9.22
N ILE A 105 -12.84 13.30 10.35
CA ILE A 105 -14.28 13.41 10.46
C ILE A 105 -14.65 14.33 11.64
N THR A 106 -15.57 15.24 11.40
CA THR A 106 -16.08 16.10 12.45
C THR A 106 -16.88 15.27 13.46
N PRO A 107 -16.70 15.50 14.78
CA PRO A 107 -17.49 14.80 15.79
C PRO A 107 -18.98 14.93 15.52
N PHE A 108 -19.72 13.84 15.65
CA PHE A 108 -21.15 13.81 15.43
C PHE A 108 -21.83 12.73 16.28
N ASN A 109 -23.12 12.88 16.51
CA ASN A 109 -23.94 11.85 17.12
C ASN A 109 -24.71 11.13 16.03
N TYR A 110 -24.67 9.80 16.03
CA TYR A 110 -25.32 8.99 15.00
C TYR A 110 -26.29 8.00 15.59
N LYS A 111 -27.49 7.94 14.99
CA LYS A 111 -28.51 6.94 15.32
C LYS A 111 -28.77 6.09 14.07
N GLY A 112 -28.72 4.78 14.22
CA GLY A 112 -28.92 3.85 13.12
C GLY A 112 -28.25 2.52 13.40
N THR A 113 -28.15 1.68 12.36
CA THR A 113 -27.47 0.39 12.48
C THR A 113 -25.97 0.57 12.49
N LEU A 114 -25.24 -0.42 13.02
CA LEU A 114 -23.77 -0.42 12.96
C LEU A 114 -23.27 -0.34 11.50
N ARG A 115 -23.92 -1.07 10.59
CA ARG A 115 -23.57 -1.03 9.18
C ARG A 115 -23.71 0.37 8.57
N GLN A 116 -24.78 1.07 8.89
CA GLN A 116 -25.00 2.45 8.42
C GLN A 116 -23.96 3.40 9.00
N PHE A 117 -23.59 3.23 10.25
CA PHE A 117 -22.54 4.02 10.91
C PHE A 117 -21.18 3.79 10.22
N LEU A 118 -20.80 2.54 9.99
CA LEU A 118 -19.55 2.21 9.30
C LEU A 118 -19.53 2.75 7.87
N GLN A 119 -20.66 2.65 7.16
CA GLN A 119 -20.77 3.20 5.81
C GLN A 119 -20.60 4.72 5.81
N HIS A 120 -21.13 5.41 6.80
CA HIS A 120 -20.94 6.86 6.95
C HIS A 120 -19.46 7.23 7.14
N LEU A 121 -18.72 6.49 7.97
CA LEU A 121 -17.29 6.70 8.17
C LEU A 121 -16.50 6.45 6.88
N ILE A 122 -16.83 5.39 6.16
CA ILE A 122 -16.17 5.03 4.90
C ILE A 122 -16.46 6.10 3.84
N ASP A 123 -17.69 6.56 3.70
CA ASP A 123 -18.05 7.60 2.74
C ASP A 123 -17.30 8.91 3.04
N ALA A 124 -17.20 9.30 4.31
CA ALA A 124 -16.45 10.49 4.71
C ALA A 124 -14.98 10.38 4.36
N HIS A 125 -14.36 9.20 4.53
CA HIS A 125 -12.99 8.96 4.11
C HIS A 125 -12.85 9.01 2.58
N ASN A 126 -13.72 8.30 1.85
CA ASN A 126 -13.65 8.20 0.40
C ASN A 126 -13.80 9.56 -0.28
N ASP A 127 -14.62 10.46 0.29
CA ASP A 127 -14.81 11.81 -0.24
C ASP A 127 -13.57 12.69 -0.09
N GLN A 128 -12.67 12.38 0.84
CA GLN A 128 -11.48 13.18 1.14
C GLN A 128 -10.23 12.70 0.42
N VAL A 129 -10.17 11.43 0.00
CA VAL A 129 -8.97 10.88 -0.65
C VAL A 129 -9.06 11.04 -2.17
N LYS A 130 -7.91 11.38 -2.78
CA LYS A 130 -7.82 11.61 -4.23
C LYS A 130 -7.66 10.30 -5.02
N SER A 131 -7.02 9.31 -4.44
CA SER A 131 -6.78 8.03 -5.12
C SER A 131 -7.90 7.05 -4.88
N LYS A 132 -8.46 6.49 -5.95
CA LYS A 132 -9.47 5.43 -5.86
C LYS A 132 -8.93 4.16 -5.18
N MET A 133 -7.61 3.94 -5.24
CA MET A 133 -6.97 2.79 -4.58
C MET A 133 -6.95 2.92 -3.06
N LYS A 134 -7.15 4.11 -2.51
CA LYS A 134 -7.25 4.37 -1.07
C LYS A 134 -8.69 4.42 -0.55
N CYS A 135 -9.67 4.24 -1.43
CA CYS A 135 -11.06 4.15 -1.05
C CYS A 135 -11.39 2.77 -0.49
N PHE A 136 -12.40 2.73 0.39
CA PHE A 136 -12.87 1.50 1.00
C PHE A 136 -14.31 1.21 0.58
N GLN A 137 -14.67 -0.06 0.68
CA GLN A 137 -16.03 -0.54 0.44
C GLN A 137 -16.41 -1.48 1.58
N LEU A 138 -17.61 -1.29 2.12
CA LEU A 138 -18.14 -2.15 3.17
C LEU A 138 -18.66 -3.44 2.53
N GLY A 139 -18.12 -4.55 2.97
CA GLY A 139 -18.55 -5.89 2.54
C GLY A 139 -19.79 -6.41 3.24
#